data_6f153d9d3a112669b37b2eec286afa7a
#
_entry.id   6f153d9d3a112669b37b2eec286afa7a
#
_cell.length_a   1.000
_cell.length_b   1.000
_cell.length_c   1.000
_cell.angle_alpha   90.00
_cell.angle_beta   90.00
_cell.angle_gamma   90.00
#
_symmetry.space_group_name_H-M   'P 1'
#
loop_
_entity.id
_entity.type
_entity.pdbx_description
1 polymer ?
#
loop_
_entity_poly.entity_id
_entity_poly.type
_entity_poly.pdbx_seq_one_letter_code
_entity_poly.pdbx_strand_id
1 'polypeptide(L)'
;MTSKVAIVEFSEDPAESLKQVLNMIGGIDDLNTHERSVVVKVGVFSHYAENHTSVDVVNAIVSCFDKTQEIFLAESDNYQGTGGERLQIWKELFTDRIVPFNLSEDTDTKRIKLADEEMNFSHILFKPNVLIDTHILRSFKRGSILKNLFGCTPTSKKAKYHKILPTLLADIYETIGGVDLAVLDGTHFWRGAGDSPIRMNTLVVGRDAVAVETVGATLTGLNPQSMPVIQEFVKRKLGEGELKNIEIVGASFERLRAKFVSAAKTQKKLHGKRKGPQTWGGHAYNALENLIHGGFFKQPNGRTINAITKALEVKGLSTKGMENKITSSLNRRVKKGVLKKAKTPDGWVYWTD
;
A
#
# COMPACT_ATOMS: atom_id res chain seq x y z
N MET A 1 3.12 22.73 -19.81
CA MET A 1 4.44 22.15 -19.45
C MET A 1 4.34 20.65 -19.63
N THR A 2 5.39 20.02 -20.12
CA THR A 2 5.44 18.56 -20.28
C THR A 2 5.61 17.93 -18.88
N SER A 3 4.81 16.93 -18.54
CA SER A 3 4.94 16.20 -17.27
C SER A 3 6.26 15.42 -17.26
N LYS A 4 7.07 15.59 -16.19
CA LYS A 4 8.35 14.91 -16.06
C LYS A 4 8.30 13.87 -14.95
N VAL A 5 8.77 12.66 -15.25
CA VAL A 5 8.85 11.54 -14.30
C VAL A 5 10.29 11.00 -14.28
N ALA A 6 10.88 10.93 -13.12
CA ALA A 6 12.22 10.38 -12.95
C ALA A 6 12.15 8.95 -12.40
N ILE A 7 13.03 8.09 -12.92
CA ILE A 7 13.17 6.70 -12.48
C ILE A 7 14.61 6.46 -12.05
N VAL A 8 14.80 5.79 -10.91
CA VAL A 8 16.12 5.36 -10.45
C VAL A 8 16.07 3.94 -9.92
N GLU A 9 17.15 3.20 -10.12
CA GLU A 9 17.44 1.99 -9.35
C GLU A 9 18.42 2.34 -8.22
N PHE A 10 18.27 1.69 -7.07
CA PHE A 10 19.17 1.83 -5.93
C PHE A 10 19.67 0.46 -5.46
N SER A 11 20.83 0.43 -4.81
CA SER A 11 21.43 -0.83 -4.31
C SER A 11 20.81 -1.25 -2.97
N GLU A 12 20.99 -0.45 -1.94
CA GLU A 12 20.55 -0.73 -0.57
C GLU A 12 19.71 0.39 0.01
N ASP A 13 20.23 1.62 0.07
CA ASP A 13 19.57 2.80 0.63
C ASP A 13 18.96 3.67 -0.48
N PRO A 14 17.65 3.97 -0.43
CA PRO A 14 17.00 4.85 -1.40
C PRO A 14 17.28 6.34 -1.21
N ALA A 15 17.88 6.78 -0.08
CA ALA A 15 17.96 8.19 0.29
C ALA A 15 18.71 9.04 -0.75
N GLU A 16 19.94 8.67 -1.11
CA GLU A 16 20.72 9.40 -2.12
C GLU A 16 20.07 9.29 -3.51
N SER A 17 19.49 8.14 -3.83
CA SER A 17 18.78 7.94 -5.10
C SER A 17 17.52 8.79 -5.18
N LEU A 18 16.81 8.98 -4.06
CA LEU A 18 15.65 9.87 -4.02
C LEU A 18 16.07 11.33 -4.23
N LYS A 19 17.11 11.81 -3.57
CA LYS A 19 17.67 13.15 -3.82
C LYS A 19 18.03 13.36 -5.29
N GLN A 20 18.67 12.35 -5.89
CA GLN A 20 19.03 12.40 -7.30
C GLN A 20 17.81 12.55 -8.21
N VAL A 21 16.76 11.75 -8.04
CA VAL A 21 15.57 11.83 -8.88
C VAL A 21 14.76 13.11 -8.63
N LEU A 22 14.75 13.62 -7.39
CA LEU A 22 14.13 14.91 -7.09
C LEU A 22 14.82 16.05 -7.88
N ASN A 23 16.15 16.04 -7.96
CA ASN A 23 16.89 17.01 -8.78
C ASN A 23 16.55 16.87 -10.28
N MET A 24 16.38 15.65 -10.79
CA MET A 24 16.01 15.39 -12.19
C MET A 24 14.64 15.98 -12.56
N ILE A 25 13.69 16.06 -11.61
CA ILE A 25 12.36 16.64 -11.84
C ILE A 25 12.28 18.13 -11.53
N GLY A 26 13.40 18.78 -11.27
CA GLY A 26 13.49 20.23 -11.01
C GLY A 26 13.59 20.62 -9.53
N GLY A 27 13.84 19.67 -8.64
CA GLY A 27 13.98 19.90 -7.20
C GLY A 27 12.66 20.02 -6.44
N ILE A 28 12.78 20.30 -5.14
CA ILE A 28 11.65 20.46 -4.22
C ILE A 28 11.80 21.68 -3.31
N ASP A 29 12.65 22.65 -3.66
CA ASP A 29 12.91 23.82 -2.80
C ASP A 29 11.64 24.64 -2.52
N ASP A 30 10.70 24.65 -3.45
CA ASP A 30 9.38 25.26 -3.29
C ASP A 30 8.45 24.49 -2.35
N LEU A 31 8.71 23.21 -2.11
CA LEU A 31 7.96 22.36 -1.18
C LEU A 31 8.64 22.25 0.19
N ASN A 32 9.97 22.20 0.22
CA ASN A 32 10.78 22.03 1.42
C ASN A 32 11.08 23.41 2.05
N THR A 33 10.11 23.95 2.79
CA THR A 33 10.19 25.27 3.43
C THR A 33 9.86 25.18 4.92
N HIS A 34 10.22 26.19 5.70
CA HIS A 34 9.87 26.29 7.13
C HIS A 34 8.41 26.69 7.36
N GLU A 35 7.72 27.17 6.33
CA GLU A 35 6.42 27.81 6.45
C GLU A 35 5.25 26.83 6.29
N ARG A 36 5.52 25.63 5.77
CA ARG A 36 4.49 24.65 5.47
C ARG A 36 4.79 23.30 6.09
N SER A 37 3.78 22.69 6.68
CA SER A 37 3.85 21.29 7.09
C SER A 37 3.81 20.37 5.87
N VAL A 38 4.41 19.21 6.00
CA VAL A 38 4.40 18.16 4.98
C VAL A 38 3.53 17.00 5.44
N VAL A 39 2.63 16.59 4.59
CA VAL A 39 1.78 15.42 4.81
C VAL A 39 2.22 14.31 3.86
N VAL A 40 2.76 13.24 4.40
CA VAL A 40 3.11 12.04 3.64
C VAL A 40 1.95 11.04 3.76
N LYS A 41 1.12 10.97 2.72
CA LYS A 41 0.08 9.94 2.61
C LYS A 41 0.76 8.61 2.28
N VAL A 42 1.03 7.83 3.32
CA VAL A 42 1.69 6.53 3.16
C VAL A 42 0.75 5.48 2.58
N GLY A 43 1.32 4.53 1.84
CA GLY A 43 0.57 3.44 1.23
C GLY A 43 0.55 2.21 2.12
N VAL A 44 -0.58 1.95 2.77
CA VAL A 44 -0.77 0.75 3.59
C VAL A 44 -2.21 0.25 3.55
N PHE A 45 -2.38 -1.04 3.32
CA PHE A 45 -3.70 -1.66 3.37
C PHE A 45 -3.95 -2.32 4.73
N SER A 46 -2.97 -3.08 5.22
CA SER A 46 -3.01 -3.80 6.49
C SER A 46 -1.63 -3.80 7.10
N HIS A 47 -1.53 -3.58 8.39
CA HIS A 47 -0.27 -3.65 9.14
C HIS A 47 0.31 -5.08 9.27
N TYR A 48 -0.47 -6.09 8.91
CA TYR A 48 -0.02 -7.48 8.84
C TYR A 48 0.49 -7.90 7.46
N ALA A 49 0.32 -7.06 6.45
CA ALA A 49 0.74 -7.35 5.10
C ALA A 49 2.01 -6.55 4.78
N GLU A 50 3.00 -7.21 4.20
CA GLU A 50 4.25 -6.56 3.76
C GLU A 50 4.07 -5.64 2.54
N ASN A 51 2.84 -5.47 2.05
CA ASN A 51 2.53 -4.67 0.86
C ASN A 51 2.20 -3.21 1.22
N HIS A 52 3.08 -2.58 1.95
CA HIS A 52 3.06 -1.16 2.31
C HIS A 52 4.30 -0.45 1.75
N THR A 53 4.29 0.87 1.68
CA THR A 53 5.50 1.65 1.36
C THR A 53 6.60 1.28 2.35
N SER A 54 7.80 0.96 1.86
CA SER A 54 8.91 0.53 2.72
C SER A 54 9.32 1.61 3.70
N VAL A 55 9.79 1.21 4.86
CA VAL A 55 10.29 2.13 5.90
C VAL A 55 11.43 2.98 5.35
N ASP A 56 12.34 2.37 4.60
CA ASP A 56 13.49 3.06 4.01
C ASP A 56 13.08 4.16 3.02
N VAL A 57 12.06 3.91 2.18
CA VAL A 57 11.55 4.93 1.24
C VAL A 57 10.83 6.05 1.98
N VAL A 58 10.04 5.76 3.01
CA VAL A 58 9.42 6.81 3.83
C VAL A 58 10.50 7.62 4.56
N ASN A 59 11.54 6.96 5.12
CA ASN A 59 12.68 7.64 5.73
C ASN A 59 13.42 8.54 4.72
N ALA A 60 13.64 8.06 3.51
CA ALA A 60 14.25 8.86 2.43
C ALA A 60 13.40 10.09 2.10
N ILE A 61 12.06 9.95 2.01
CA ILE A 61 11.14 11.06 1.77
C ILE A 61 11.28 12.11 2.89
N VAL A 62 11.10 11.71 4.15
CA VAL A 62 11.13 12.67 5.28
C VAL A 62 12.49 13.33 5.44
N SER A 63 13.58 12.64 5.06
CA SER A 63 14.95 13.20 5.08
C SER A 63 15.18 14.26 4.00
N CYS A 64 14.44 14.23 2.89
CA CYS A 64 14.52 15.25 1.85
C CYS A 64 13.82 16.57 2.23
N PHE A 65 12.96 16.55 3.25
CA PHE A 65 12.23 17.72 3.76
C PHE A 65 12.86 18.25 5.05
N ASP A 66 14.15 18.52 5.03
CA ASP A 66 14.96 18.90 6.19
C ASP A 66 14.65 20.30 6.75
N LYS A 67 14.11 21.21 5.93
CA LYS A 67 13.68 22.55 6.35
C LYS A 67 12.31 22.55 7.02
N THR A 68 11.46 21.57 6.72
CA THR A 68 10.09 21.50 7.23
C THR A 68 10.09 21.19 8.73
N GLN A 69 9.35 21.96 9.52
CA GLN A 69 9.30 21.80 10.98
C GLN A 69 8.46 20.63 11.41
N GLU A 70 7.40 20.28 10.66
CA GLU A 70 6.47 19.23 11.01
C GLU A 70 6.07 18.37 9.81
N ILE A 71 6.19 17.06 9.95
CA ILE A 71 5.84 16.07 8.93
C ILE A 71 4.83 15.09 9.51
N PHE A 72 3.66 15.03 8.90
CA PHE A 72 2.63 14.07 9.25
C PHE A 72 2.75 12.82 8.38
N LEU A 73 2.97 11.64 8.99
CA LEU A 73 2.73 10.38 8.31
C LEU A 73 1.24 10.05 8.45
N ALA A 74 0.49 10.16 7.36
CA ALA A 74 -0.96 10.19 7.41
C ALA A 74 -1.62 8.96 6.79
N GLU A 75 -2.63 8.44 7.47
CA GLU A 75 -3.54 7.39 6.97
C GLU A 75 -4.90 7.52 7.68
N SER A 76 -5.96 6.97 7.09
CA SER A 76 -7.29 6.93 7.70
C SER A 76 -7.72 5.50 7.99
N ASP A 77 -8.77 5.33 8.77
CA ASP A 77 -9.34 4.01 9.09
C ASP A 77 -9.79 3.23 7.86
N ASN A 78 -9.66 1.92 7.93
CA ASN A 78 -10.32 1.00 7.01
C ASN A 78 -10.79 -0.26 7.76
N TYR A 79 -11.36 -1.23 7.06
CA TYR A 79 -11.88 -2.45 7.69
C TYR A 79 -10.79 -3.40 8.22
N GLN A 80 -9.50 -3.10 8.00
CA GLN A 80 -8.35 -3.86 8.52
C GLN A 80 -7.78 -3.27 9.81
N GLY A 81 -8.26 -2.12 10.25
CA GLY A 81 -7.82 -1.45 11.46
C GLY A 81 -7.87 0.08 11.36
N THR A 82 -7.53 0.74 12.44
CA THR A 82 -7.43 2.19 12.49
C THR A 82 -6.22 2.70 11.71
N GLY A 83 -6.24 3.97 11.32
CA GLY A 83 -5.08 4.64 10.75
C GLY A 83 -3.88 4.56 11.67
N GLY A 84 -4.09 4.85 12.97
CA GLY A 84 -3.04 4.81 13.99
C GLY A 84 -2.37 3.44 14.13
N GLU A 85 -3.15 2.35 14.18
CA GLU A 85 -2.58 0.99 14.22
C GLU A 85 -1.73 0.68 12.98
N ARG A 86 -2.18 1.11 11.79
CA ARG A 86 -1.45 0.83 10.56
C ARG A 86 -0.20 1.69 10.41
N LEU A 87 -0.18 2.90 10.96
CA LEU A 87 0.99 3.77 11.00
C LEU A 87 2.13 3.23 11.87
N GLN A 88 1.86 2.28 12.78
CA GLN A 88 2.91 1.64 13.61
C GLN A 88 3.99 0.91 12.79
N ILE A 89 3.77 0.66 11.51
CA ILE A 89 4.81 0.14 10.58
C ILE A 89 6.04 1.06 10.59
N TRP A 90 5.84 2.37 10.66
CA TRP A 90 6.89 3.39 10.60
C TRP A 90 7.24 3.97 11.96
N LYS A 91 6.90 3.28 13.07
CA LYS A 91 7.10 3.79 14.44
C LYS A 91 8.54 4.21 14.77
N GLU A 92 9.52 3.58 14.13
CA GLU A 92 10.95 3.88 14.34
C GLU A 92 11.37 5.22 13.70
N LEU A 93 10.53 5.80 12.84
CA LEU A 93 10.73 7.13 12.27
C LEU A 93 10.07 8.24 13.09
N PHE A 94 9.23 7.91 14.08
CA PHE A 94 8.49 8.91 14.84
C PHE A 94 9.42 9.72 15.75
N THR A 95 9.29 11.03 15.68
CA THR A 95 10.02 12.04 16.46
C THR A 95 9.08 13.20 16.76
N ASP A 96 9.54 14.20 17.49
CA ASP A 96 8.77 15.45 17.68
C ASP A 96 8.43 16.14 16.33
N ARG A 97 9.22 15.90 15.30
CA ARG A 97 9.03 16.45 13.95
C ARG A 97 8.23 15.52 13.02
N ILE A 98 8.33 14.21 13.20
CA ILE A 98 7.66 13.20 12.34
C ILE A 98 6.57 12.54 13.15
N VAL A 99 5.32 12.94 12.90
CA VAL A 99 4.17 12.60 13.72
C VAL A 99 3.24 11.64 12.99
N PRO A 100 2.84 10.50 13.59
CA PRO A 100 1.78 9.66 13.03
C PRO A 100 0.44 10.39 13.16
N PHE A 101 -0.34 10.43 12.06
CA PHE A 101 -1.59 11.17 12.02
C PHE A 101 -2.74 10.33 11.46
N ASN A 102 -3.72 10.01 12.30
CA ASN A 102 -4.94 9.32 11.86
C ASN A 102 -5.98 10.33 11.33
N LEU A 103 -6.12 10.40 10.02
CA LEU A 103 -7.08 11.29 9.35
C LEU A 103 -8.54 11.07 9.75
N SER A 104 -8.88 9.91 10.30
CA SER A 104 -10.25 9.59 10.75
C SER A 104 -10.57 10.09 12.15
N GLU A 105 -9.54 10.41 12.94
CA GLU A 105 -9.67 10.89 14.33
C GLU A 105 -9.48 12.41 14.44
N ASP A 106 -9.12 13.07 13.34
CA ASP A 106 -8.93 14.50 13.31
C ASP A 106 -10.24 15.25 13.61
N THR A 107 -10.16 16.23 14.49
CA THR A 107 -11.28 17.11 14.87
C THR A 107 -11.27 18.41 14.09
N ASP A 108 -10.12 18.82 13.54
CA ASP A 108 -9.99 19.97 12.65
C ASP A 108 -10.25 19.55 11.21
N THR A 109 -11.53 19.68 10.80
CA THR A 109 -11.99 19.10 9.54
C THR A 109 -12.79 20.09 8.71
N LYS A 110 -12.72 19.88 7.38
CA LYS A 110 -13.56 20.55 6.40
C LYS A 110 -14.65 19.59 5.92
N ARG A 111 -15.90 20.03 6.04
CA ARG A 111 -17.08 19.27 5.57
C ARG A 111 -17.20 19.38 4.06
N ILE A 112 -17.15 18.24 3.38
CA ILE A 112 -17.16 18.13 1.92
C ILE A 112 -18.24 17.12 1.50
N LYS A 113 -19.03 17.46 0.50
CA LYS A 113 -19.99 16.55 -0.11
C LYS A 113 -19.32 15.81 -1.28
N LEU A 114 -19.15 14.50 -1.14
CA LEU A 114 -18.63 13.61 -2.18
C LEU A 114 -19.53 12.38 -2.29
N ALA A 115 -19.79 11.90 -3.52
CA ALA A 115 -20.62 10.72 -3.77
C ALA A 115 -21.98 10.75 -3.04
N ASP A 116 -22.63 11.94 -3.03
CA ASP A 116 -23.89 12.22 -2.33
C ASP A 116 -23.85 12.07 -0.79
N GLU A 117 -22.67 11.94 -0.22
CA GLU A 117 -22.47 11.89 1.24
C GLU A 117 -21.60 13.05 1.72
N GLU A 118 -21.88 13.55 2.93
CA GLU A 118 -21.02 14.51 3.59
C GLU A 118 -19.91 13.78 4.36
N MET A 119 -18.69 14.24 4.17
CA MET A 119 -17.50 13.70 4.81
C MET A 119 -16.67 14.82 5.42
N ASN A 120 -16.11 14.61 6.60
CA ASN A 120 -15.25 15.56 7.29
C ASN A 120 -13.80 15.26 6.95
N PHE A 121 -13.25 15.93 5.95
CA PHE A 121 -11.84 15.79 5.56
C PHE A 121 -10.95 16.58 6.51
N SER A 122 -9.87 15.97 6.97
CA SER A 122 -8.83 16.61 7.78
C SER A 122 -8.25 17.83 7.07
N HIS A 123 -8.10 18.95 7.78
CA HIS A 123 -7.53 20.19 7.23
C HIS A 123 -6.08 20.02 6.80
N ILE A 124 -5.31 19.08 7.36
CA ILE A 124 -3.92 18.87 6.94
C ILE A 124 -3.77 18.45 5.47
N LEU A 125 -4.83 17.88 4.85
CA LEU A 125 -4.83 17.47 3.44
C LEU A 125 -4.91 18.66 2.46
N PHE A 126 -5.24 19.86 2.94
CA PHE A 126 -5.45 21.02 2.09
C PHE A 126 -4.23 21.96 2.08
N LYS A 127 -4.15 22.77 1.02
CA LYS A 127 -3.17 23.85 0.96
C LYS A 127 -3.38 24.83 2.13
N PRO A 128 -2.32 25.41 2.71
CA PRO A 128 -0.98 25.50 2.12
C PRO A 128 -0.08 24.29 2.38
N ASN A 129 -0.49 23.26 3.12
CA ASN A 129 0.34 22.08 3.39
C ASN A 129 0.80 21.39 2.09
N VAL A 130 1.96 20.78 2.15
CA VAL A 130 2.51 19.97 1.05
C VAL A 130 1.99 18.54 1.18
N LEU A 131 1.34 18.03 0.15
CA LEU A 131 0.86 16.65 0.12
C LEU A 131 1.77 15.77 -0.75
N ILE A 132 2.39 14.79 -0.12
CA ILE A 132 3.18 13.75 -0.78
C ILE A 132 2.36 12.46 -0.75
N ASP A 133 2.15 11.84 -1.91
CA ASP A 133 1.52 10.53 -1.98
C ASP A 133 2.57 9.46 -2.31
N THR A 134 2.69 8.45 -1.45
CA THR A 134 3.60 7.33 -1.68
C THR A 134 2.90 5.99 -1.54
N HIS A 135 3.14 5.10 -2.49
CA HIS A 135 2.61 3.74 -2.48
C HIS A 135 3.59 2.78 -3.15
N ILE A 136 3.46 1.49 -2.83
CA ILE A 136 4.21 0.45 -3.54
C ILE A 136 3.82 0.37 -5.02
N LEU A 137 4.83 0.11 -5.86
CA LEU A 137 4.63 -0.19 -7.28
C LEU A 137 4.07 -1.62 -7.44
N ARG A 138 2.90 -1.71 -8.06
CA ARG A 138 2.19 -2.98 -8.24
C ARG A 138 1.47 -3.05 -9.58
N SER A 139 1.32 -4.26 -10.12
CA SER A 139 0.51 -4.51 -11.30
C SER A 139 -0.96 -4.65 -10.93
N PHE A 140 -1.63 -3.53 -10.69
CA PHE A 140 -3.01 -3.50 -10.22
C PHE A 140 -3.87 -2.48 -10.99
N LYS A 141 -4.87 -2.96 -11.75
CA LYS A 141 -5.70 -2.15 -12.64
C LYS A 141 -6.47 -0.98 -11.99
N ARG A 142 -6.57 -0.97 -10.66
CA ARG A 142 -7.22 0.14 -9.92
C ARG A 142 -6.24 1.24 -9.51
N GLY A 143 -4.96 1.10 -9.88
CA GLY A 143 -3.90 2.04 -9.57
C GLY A 143 -3.16 1.79 -8.28
N SER A 144 -2.07 2.51 -8.12
CA SER A 144 -1.20 2.55 -6.92
C SER A 144 -1.33 3.91 -6.23
N ILE A 145 -0.70 4.95 -6.77
CA ILE A 145 -0.75 6.33 -6.27
C ILE A 145 -2.18 6.86 -6.29
N LEU A 146 -2.82 6.91 -7.46
CA LEU A 146 -4.17 7.48 -7.54
C LEU A 146 -5.17 6.73 -6.66
N LYS A 147 -4.99 5.41 -6.50
CA LYS A 147 -5.83 4.64 -5.60
C LYS A 147 -5.52 4.90 -4.11
N ASN A 148 -4.30 5.30 -3.77
CA ASN A 148 -3.93 5.59 -2.38
C ASN A 148 -4.68 6.80 -1.82
N LEU A 149 -5.13 7.72 -2.66
CA LEU A 149 -6.03 8.83 -2.30
C LEU A 149 -7.32 8.36 -1.62
N PHE A 150 -7.72 7.11 -1.83
CA PHE A 150 -8.84 6.52 -1.11
C PHE A 150 -8.59 6.46 0.41
N GLY A 151 -7.33 6.47 0.84
CA GLY A 151 -6.91 6.61 2.23
C GLY A 151 -7.09 8.02 2.81
N CYS A 152 -7.41 9.03 2.00
CA CYS A 152 -7.76 10.37 2.48
C CYS A 152 -9.21 10.46 2.98
N THR A 153 -10.08 9.50 2.63
CA THR A 153 -11.47 9.51 3.11
C THR A 153 -11.54 9.09 4.58
N PRO A 154 -12.29 9.82 5.43
CA PRO A 154 -12.32 9.62 6.88
C PRO A 154 -13.17 8.42 7.35
N THR A 155 -13.70 7.63 6.43
CA THR A 155 -14.58 6.49 6.76
C THR A 155 -13.91 5.14 6.64
N SER A 156 -14.15 4.23 7.58
CA SER A 156 -13.73 2.82 7.48
C SER A 156 -14.57 2.00 6.48
N LYS A 157 -15.81 2.43 6.18
CA LYS A 157 -16.76 1.71 5.30
C LYS A 157 -16.55 2.02 3.80
N LYS A 158 -15.30 1.98 3.35
CA LYS A 158 -14.90 2.36 1.98
C LYS A 158 -15.43 1.43 0.88
N ALA A 159 -15.76 0.18 1.20
CA ALA A 159 -16.17 -0.82 0.21
C ALA A 159 -17.37 -0.41 -0.65
N LYS A 160 -18.31 0.38 -0.10
CA LYS A 160 -19.51 0.86 -0.81
C LYS A 160 -19.20 1.74 -2.03
N TYR A 161 -18.03 2.38 -2.05
CA TYR A 161 -17.61 3.27 -3.14
C TYR A 161 -16.88 2.60 -4.28
N HIS A 162 -16.62 1.28 -4.20
CA HIS A 162 -15.83 0.58 -5.23
C HIS A 162 -16.45 0.64 -6.63
N LYS A 163 -17.78 0.80 -6.74
CA LYS A 163 -18.47 0.91 -8.04
C LYS A 163 -18.22 2.25 -8.74
N ILE A 164 -17.98 3.30 -7.98
CA ILE A 164 -17.74 4.68 -8.46
C ILE A 164 -16.29 5.13 -8.18
N LEU A 165 -15.40 4.19 -7.91
CA LEU A 165 -14.05 4.49 -7.41
C LEU A 165 -13.28 5.48 -8.29
N PRO A 166 -13.24 5.36 -9.63
CA PRO A 166 -12.51 6.32 -10.45
C PRO A 166 -12.98 7.76 -10.27
N THR A 167 -14.30 7.97 -10.31
CA THR A 167 -14.94 9.27 -10.11
C THR A 167 -14.66 9.83 -8.72
N LEU A 168 -14.85 9.01 -7.68
CA LEU A 168 -14.59 9.42 -6.30
C LEU A 168 -13.12 9.82 -6.06
N LEU A 169 -12.17 9.08 -6.63
CA LEU A 169 -10.75 9.40 -6.48
C LEU A 169 -10.40 10.73 -7.15
N ALA A 170 -10.98 11.01 -8.31
CA ALA A 170 -10.82 12.29 -8.98
C ALA A 170 -11.47 13.43 -8.18
N ASP A 171 -12.66 13.21 -7.62
CA ASP A 171 -13.34 14.18 -6.73
C ASP A 171 -12.49 14.51 -5.50
N ILE A 172 -11.89 13.47 -4.87
CA ILE A 172 -10.96 13.66 -3.73
C ILE A 172 -9.76 14.50 -4.15
N TYR A 173 -9.13 14.14 -5.28
CA TYR A 173 -7.94 14.82 -5.79
C TYR A 173 -8.20 16.31 -6.04
N GLU A 174 -9.30 16.64 -6.70
CA GLU A 174 -9.72 18.04 -6.95
C GLU A 174 -10.02 18.76 -5.62
N THR A 175 -10.72 18.10 -4.71
CA THR A 175 -11.13 18.66 -3.43
C THR A 175 -9.95 19.06 -2.55
N ILE A 176 -8.93 18.21 -2.45
CA ILE A 176 -7.73 18.48 -1.63
C ILE A 176 -6.69 19.37 -2.34
N GLY A 177 -6.93 19.74 -3.59
CA GLY A 177 -6.01 20.59 -4.37
C GLY A 177 -4.85 19.83 -4.99
N GLY A 178 -4.99 18.52 -5.20
CA GLY A 178 -4.01 17.66 -5.86
C GLY A 178 -2.91 17.13 -4.92
N VAL A 179 -1.90 16.51 -5.53
CA VAL A 179 -0.70 15.97 -4.89
C VAL A 179 0.49 16.77 -5.39
N ASP A 180 1.36 17.22 -4.48
CA ASP A 180 2.55 18.02 -4.83
C ASP A 180 3.72 17.17 -5.29
N LEU A 181 3.84 15.95 -4.74
CA LEU A 181 4.86 14.97 -5.09
C LEU A 181 4.32 13.56 -4.98
N ALA A 182 4.49 12.77 -6.03
CA ALA A 182 4.14 11.35 -6.04
C ALA A 182 5.41 10.50 -6.08
N VAL A 183 5.49 9.51 -5.18
CA VAL A 183 6.62 8.59 -5.05
C VAL A 183 6.13 7.15 -5.09
N LEU A 184 6.34 6.44 -6.19
CA LEU A 184 6.11 5.00 -6.27
C LEU A 184 7.33 4.25 -5.76
N ASP A 185 7.10 3.48 -4.71
CA ASP A 185 8.06 2.59 -4.09
C ASP A 185 8.08 1.24 -4.82
N GLY A 186 9.09 1.01 -5.63
CA GLY A 186 9.40 -0.24 -6.29
C GLY A 186 10.53 -1.02 -5.59
N THR A 187 10.76 -0.81 -4.30
CA THR A 187 11.69 -1.66 -3.51
C THR A 187 11.29 -3.11 -3.67
N HIS A 188 10.00 -3.37 -3.49
CA HIS A 188 9.41 -4.67 -3.73
C HIS A 188 8.24 -4.56 -4.70
N PHE A 189 8.23 -5.40 -5.70
CA PHE A 189 7.14 -5.48 -6.65
C PHE A 189 6.09 -6.48 -6.22
N TRP A 190 4.83 -6.07 -6.30
CA TRP A 190 3.65 -6.86 -5.98
C TRP A 190 2.69 -6.88 -7.16
N ARG A 191 2.27 -8.06 -7.57
CA ARG A 191 1.21 -8.20 -8.58
C ARG A 191 -0.18 -8.13 -7.95
N GLY A 192 -0.34 -8.68 -6.75
CA GLY A 192 -1.63 -8.71 -6.05
C GLY A 192 -1.51 -9.22 -4.62
N ALA A 193 -2.60 -9.16 -3.88
CA ALA A 193 -2.66 -9.68 -2.51
C ALA A 193 -2.35 -11.18 -2.48
N GLY A 194 -1.43 -11.57 -1.60
CA GLY A 194 -0.98 -12.97 -1.43
C GLY A 194 0.18 -13.39 -2.33
N ASP A 195 0.72 -12.49 -3.17
CA ASP A 195 1.98 -12.71 -3.88
C ASP A 195 3.17 -12.55 -2.92
N SER A 196 4.24 -13.32 -3.14
CA SER A 196 5.52 -13.05 -2.51
C SER A 196 6.16 -11.85 -3.19
N PRO A 197 6.73 -10.89 -2.43
CA PRO A 197 7.38 -9.73 -3.01
C PRO A 197 8.61 -10.14 -3.83
N ILE A 198 8.86 -9.42 -4.91
CA ILE A 198 10.10 -9.53 -5.68
C ILE A 198 10.86 -8.23 -5.52
N ARG A 199 12.09 -8.31 -5.01
CA ARG A 199 12.95 -7.14 -4.83
C ARG A 199 13.35 -6.55 -6.18
N MET A 200 13.07 -5.27 -6.37
CA MET A 200 13.30 -4.54 -7.63
C MET A 200 14.10 -3.26 -7.43
N ASN A 201 14.12 -2.70 -6.23
CA ASN A 201 14.88 -1.51 -5.83
C ASN A 201 14.77 -0.36 -6.84
N THR A 202 13.55 0.06 -7.13
CA THR A 202 13.26 1.10 -8.13
C THR A 202 12.36 2.15 -7.52
N LEU A 203 12.67 3.43 -7.73
CA LEU A 203 11.77 4.55 -7.43
C LEU A 203 11.26 5.17 -8.72
N VAL A 204 9.99 5.59 -8.75
CA VAL A 204 9.38 6.37 -9.81
C VAL A 204 8.76 7.62 -9.18
N VAL A 205 9.24 8.79 -9.56
CA VAL A 205 8.95 10.05 -8.84
C VAL A 205 8.56 11.15 -9.83
N GLY A 206 7.58 11.96 -9.48
CA GLY A 206 7.16 13.11 -10.28
C GLY A 206 6.19 14.03 -9.56
N ARG A 207 6.01 15.23 -10.11
CA ARG A 207 5.06 16.24 -9.61
C ARG A 207 3.62 16.00 -10.12
N ASP A 208 3.48 15.31 -11.23
CA ASP A 208 2.19 14.90 -11.80
C ASP A 208 1.89 13.45 -11.38
N ALA A 209 0.98 13.29 -10.44
CA ALA A 209 0.61 11.99 -9.90
C ALA A 209 -0.01 11.05 -10.96
N VAL A 210 -0.68 11.60 -11.99
CA VAL A 210 -1.25 10.82 -13.10
C VAL A 210 -0.15 10.31 -14.00
N ALA A 211 0.86 11.15 -14.28
CA ALA A 211 2.04 10.76 -15.06
C ALA A 211 2.84 9.67 -14.32
N VAL A 212 3.05 9.80 -13.01
CA VAL A 212 3.73 8.79 -12.19
C VAL A 212 2.96 7.47 -12.19
N GLU A 213 1.63 7.48 -12.02
CA GLU A 213 0.78 6.29 -12.12
C GLU A 213 0.87 5.66 -13.51
N THR A 214 0.85 6.47 -14.58
CA THR A 214 0.94 6.04 -15.99
C THR A 214 2.26 5.32 -16.26
N VAL A 215 3.37 5.92 -15.83
CA VAL A 215 4.71 5.31 -15.96
C VAL A 215 4.80 4.02 -15.15
N GLY A 216 4.35 4.03 -13.89
CA GLY A 216 4.34 2.86 -13.02
C GLY A 216 3.49 1.71 -13.57
N ALA A 217 2.30 2.00 -14.06
CA ALA A 217 1.43 1.02 -14.72
C ALA A 217 2.11 0.38 -15.93
N THR A 218 2.71 1.21 -16.79
CA THR A 218 3.39 0.74 -18.00
C THR A 218 4.62 -0.11 -17.67
N LEU A 219 5.42 0.28 -16.68
CA LEU A 219 6.55 -0.53 -16.17
C LEU A 219 6.09 -1.94 -15.79
N THR A 220 4.95 -2.05 -15.12
CA THR A 220 4.42 -3.35 -14.66
C THR A 220 3.68 -4.14 -15.74
N GLY A 221 3.65 -3.64 -16.98
CA GLY A 221 3.03 -4.29 -18.12
C GLY A 221 1.51 -4.10 -18.23
N LEU A 222 0.96 -3.16 -17.48
CA LEU A 222 -0.42 -2.71 -17.68
C LEU A 222 -0.51 -1.70 -18.82
N ASN A 223 -1.66 -1.62 -19.47
CA ASN A 223 -1.99 -0.55 -20.39
C ASN A 223 -2.74 0.56 -19.63
N PRO A 224 -2.14 1.76 -19.41
CA PRO A 224 -2.77 2.88 -18.72
C PRO A 224 -4.12 3.28 -19.36
N GLN A 225 -4.21 3.21 -20.68
CA GLN A 225 -5.44 3.53 -21.43
C GLN A 225 -6.60 2.56 -21.15
N SER A 226 -6.34 1.43 -20.52
CA SER A 226 -7.36 0.48 -20.05
C SER A 226 -7.68 0.60 -18.57
N MET A 227 -7.09 1.57 -17.87
CA MET A 227 -7.28 1.78 -16.43
C MET A 227 -8.32 2.89 -16.16
N PRO A 228 -9.52 2.56 -15.66
CA PRO A 228 -10.60 3.54 -15.48
C PRO A 228 -10.21 4.74 -14.61
N VAL A 229 -9.31 4.55 -13.63
CA VAL A 229 -8.84 5.64 -12.78
C VAL A 229 -8.02 6.65 -13.57
N ILE A 230 -7.07 6.19 -14.40
CA ILE A 230 -6.25 7.09 -15.23
C ILE A 230 -7.15 7.81 -16.24
N GLN A 231 -8.06 7.09 -16.90
CA GLN A 231 -9.00 7.68 -17.86
C GLN A 231 -9.86 8.78 -17.25
N GLU A 232 -10.37 8.58 -16.02
CA GLU A 232 -11.20 9.61 -15.34
C GLU A 232 -10.38 10.86 -15.02
N PHE A 233 -9.14 10.71 -14.54
CA PHE A 233 -8.25 11.83 -14.24
C PHE A 233 -7.87 12.61 -15.51
N VAL A 234 -7.53 11.91 -16.60
CA VAL A 234 -7.21 12.53 -17.90
C VAL A 234 -8.43 13.28 -18.46
N LYS A 235 -9.62 12.67 -18.42
CA LYS A 235 -10.88 13.30 -18.84
C LYS A 235 -11.12 14.63 -18.14
N ARG A 236 -10.76 14.73 -16.84
CA ARG A 236 -10.89 15.95 -16.03
C ARG A 236 -9.68 16.88 -16.12
N LYS A 237 -8.65 16.54 -16.93
CA LYS A 237 -7.41 17.31 -17.07
C LYS A 237 -6.63 17.47 -15.76
N LEU A 238 -6.63 16.43 -14.93
CA LEU A 238 -5.95 16.41 -13.63
C LEU A 238 -4.48 15.97 -13.71
N GLY A 239 -4.00 15.59 -14.88
CA GLY A 239 -2.62 15.21 -15.17
C GLY A 239 -2.48 14.47 -16.49
N GLU A 240 -1.25 14.05 -16.82
CA GLU A 240 -0.89 13.44 -18.10
C GLU A 240 -0.98 11.91 -18.05
N GLY A 241 -1.85 11.32 -18.84
CA GLY A 241 -2.04 9.87 -18.93
C GLY A 241 -1.51 9.22 -20.20
N GLU A 242 -0.98 10.00 -21.15
CA GLU A 242 -0.39 9.50 -22.38
C GLU A 242 1.13 9.40 -22.24
N LEU A 243 1.68 8.18 -22.24
CA LEU A 243 3.10 7.94 -22.01
C LEU A 243 4.02 8.74 -22.97
N LYS A 244 3.58 8.93 -24.21
CA LYS A 244 4.33 9.69 -25.22
C LYS A 244 4.51 11.17 -24.90
N ASN A 245 3.66 11.73 -24.04
CA ASN A 245 3.69 13.13 -23.61
C ASN A 245 4.44 13.31 -22.30
N ILE A 246 4.94 12.22 -21.67
CA ILE A 246 5.67 12.22 -20.42
C ILE A 246 7.17 12.17 -20.71
N GLU A 247 7.92 13.14 -20.23
CA GLU A 247 9.38 13.11 -20.24
C GLU A 247 9.86 12.16 -19.14
N ILE A 248 10.39 10.99 -19.52
CA ILE A 248 10.94 10.02 -18.57
C ILE A 248 12.46 10.18 -18.53
N VAL A 249 13.00 10.47 -17.34
CA VAL A 249 14.43 10.68 -17.11
C VAL A 249 15.02 9.67 -16.13
N GLY A 250 16.35 9.53 -16.14
CA GLY A 250 17.08 8.65 -15.23
C GLY A 250 17.36 7.26 -15.80
N ALA A 251 16.96 6.21 -15.08
CA ALA A 251 17.23 4.82 -15.48
C ALA A 251 16.48 4.42 -16.75
N SER A 252 17.04 3.48 -17.52
CA SER A 252 16.44 3.00 -18.76
C SER A 252 15.05 2.38 -18.53
N PHE A 253 14.03 3.08 -19.03
CA PHE A 253 12.64 2.68 -18.93
C PHE A 253 12.38 1.30 -19.54
N GLU A 254 12.87 1.06 -20.78
CA GLU A 254 12.62 -0.19 -21.49
C GLU A 254 13.28 -1.39 -20.78
N ARG A 255 14.49 -1.22 -20.25
CA ARG A 255 15.17 -2.25 -19.48
C ARG A 255 14.41 -2.59 -18.21
N LEU A 256 13.96 -1.59 -17.46
CA LEU A 256 13.18 -1.77 -16.24
C LEU A 256 11.83 -2.40 -16.55
N ARG A 257 11.13 -1.93 -17.58
CA ARG A 257 9.87 -2.52 -18.01
C ARG A 257 10.01 -4.02 -18.32
N ALA A 258 11.06 -4.40 -19.06
CA ALA A 258 11.32 -5.83 -19.31
C ALA A 258 11.52 -6.63 -18.01
N LYS A 259 12.26 -6.07 -17.04
CA LYS A 259 12.49 -6.65 -15.71
C LYS A 259 11.17 -6.84 -14.93
N PHE A 260 10.33 -5.78 -14.82
CA PHE A 260 9.04 -5.84 -14.12
C PHE A 260 8.02 -6.76 -14.79
N VAL A 261 7.93 -6.75 -16.12
CA VAL A 261 7.04 -7.65 -16.87
C VAL A 261 7.45 -9.10 -16.69
N SER A 262 8.74 -9.40 -16.65
CA SER A 262 9.26 -10.74 -16.35
C SER A 262 8.88 -11.19 -14.93
N ALA A 263 9.07 -10.30 -13.93
CA ALA A 263 8.67 -10.54 -12.55
C ALA A 263 7.16 -10.81 -12.43
N ALA A 264 6.32 -10.01 -13.09
CA ALA A 264 4.87 -10.19 -13.10
C ALA A 264 4.44 -11.54 -13.71
N LYS A 265 5.13 -12.02 -14.75
CA LYS A 265 4.89 -13.35 -15.35
C LYS A 265 5.26 -14.48 -14.38
N THR A 266 6.35 -14.34 -13.64
CA THR A 266 6.81 -15.31 -12.64
C THR A 266 5.79 -15.44 -11.50
N GLN A 267 5.33 -14.33 -10.95
CA GLN A 267 4.28 -14.32 -9.92
C GLN A 267 2.98 -14.95 -10.44
N LYS A 268 2.57 -14.68 -11.68
CA LYS A 268 1.39 -15.31 -12.28
C LYS A 268 1.48 -16.83 -12.35
N LYS A 269 2.66 -17.36 -12.65
CA LYS A 269 2.88 -18.83 -12.69
C LYS A 269 2.75 -19.47 -11.31
N LEU A 270 3.22 -18.80 -10.27
CA LEU A 270 3.09 -19.25 -8.89
C LEU A 270 1.63 -19.26 -8.42
N HIS A 271 0.81 -18.30 -8.86
CA HIS A 271 -0.60 -18.13 -8.46
C HIS A 271 -1.59 -18.96 -9.29
N GLY A 272 -1.23 -19.38 -10.48
CA GLY A 272 -2.10 -20.25 -11.31
C GLY A 272 -2.51 -21.56 -10.63
N LYS A 273 -1.90 -21.89 -9.48
CA LYS A 273 -2.21 -23.05 -8.63
C LYS A 273 -2.99 -22.72 -7.35
N ARG A 274 -3.25 -21.43 -7.04
CA ARG A 274 -3.92 -20.99 -5.79
C ARG A 274 -5.21 -20.24 -6.08
N LYS A 275 -6.30 -20.98 -6.37
CA LYS A 275 -7.67 -20.44 -6.28
C LYS A 275 -8.15 -20.57 -4.83
N GLY A 276 -7.94 -19.54 -4.00
CA GLY A 276 -8.59 -19.40 -2.70
C GLY A 276 -9.57 -18.21 -2.75
N PRO A 277 -10.76 -18.32 -2.16
CA PRO A 277 -11.74 -17.24 -2.16
C PRO A 277 -11.29 -16.06 -1.28
N GLN A 278 -11.59 -14.83 -1.71
CA GLN A 278 -11.42 -13.57 -0.93
C GLN A 278 -12.48 -13.43 0.19
N THR A 279 -12.67 -14.47 0.94
CA THR A 279 -13.56 -14.53 2.10
C THR A 279 -12.70 -14.63 3.37
N TRP A 280 -13.32 -14.49 4.55
CA TRP A 280 -12.66 -14.78 5.84
C TRP A 280 -11.84 -16.08 5.77
N GLY A 281 -12.35 -17.12 5.08
CA GLY A 281 -11.63 -18.35 4.83
C GLY A 281 -10.33 -18.20 4.05
N GLY A 282 -10.18 -17.22 3.17
CA GLY A 282 -8.94 -16.92 2.45
C GLY A 282 -7.89 -16.25 3.35
N HIS A 283 -8.30 -15.31 4.17
CA HIS A 283 -7.41 -14.67 5.14
C HIS A 283 -6.95 -15.66 6.22
N ALA A 284 -7.86 -16.46 6.77
CA ALA A 284 -7.52 -17.52 7.72
C ALA A 284 -6.63 -18.60 7.08
N TYR A 285 -6.84 -18.90 5.80
CA TYR A 285 -5.99 -19.84 5.06
C TYR A 285 -4.56 -19.32 5.00
N ASN A 286 -4.35 -18.07 4.58
CA ASN A 286 -3.01 -17.46 4.47
C ASN A 286 -2.35 -17.31 5.86
N ALA A 287 -3.11 -16.90 6.88
CA ALA A 287 -2.58 -16.80 8.23
C ALA A 287 -2.15 -18.16 8.80
N LEU A 288 -2.91 -19.23 8.54
CA LEU A 288 -2.54 -20.59 8.92
C LEU A 288 -1.30 -21.09 8.15
N GLU A 289 -1.18 -20.79 6.84
CA GLU A 289 0.03 -21.09 6.07
C GLU A 289 1.25 -20.38 6.66
N ASN A 290 1.12 -19.09 7.00
CA ASN A 290 2.20 -18.32 7.63
C ASN A 290 2.60 -18.91 9.00
N LEU A 291 1.64 -19.35 9.80
CA LEU A 291 1.92 -20.02 11.07
C LEU A 291 2.66 -21.36 10.85
N ILE A 292 2.28 -22.13 9.82
CA ILE A 292 2.93 -23.39 9.46
C ILE A 292 4.37 -23.14 9.01
N HIS A 293 4.57 -22.25 8.05
CA HIS A 293 5.90 -21.91 7.53
C HIS A 293 6.78 -21.21 8.56
N GLY A 294 6.19 -20.39 9.44
CA GLY A 294 6.89 -19.75 10.57
C GLY A 294 7.23 -20.68 11.74
N GLY A 295 6.97 -21.98 11.61
CA GLY A 295 7.34 -22.96 12.62
C GLY A 295 6.47 -23.01 13.86
N PHE A 296 5.32 -22.29 13.87
CA PHE A 296 4.40 -22.27 15.01
C PHE A 296 3.92 -23.68 15.42
N PHE A 297 3.83 -24.58 14.48
CA PHE A 297 3.40 -25.96 14.69
C PHE A 297 4.57 -26.94 14.99
N LYS A 298 5.82 -26.51 14.87
CA LYS A 298 7.02 -27.29 15.21
C LYS A 298 7.24 -27.32 16.72
N GLN A 299 6.41 -28.07 17.43
CA GLN A 299 6.56 -28.23 18.87
C GLN A 299 6.25 -29.67 19.27
N PRO A 300 7.00 -30.24 20.21
CA PRO A 300 6.83 -31.65 20.62
C PRO A 300 5.39 -31.98 21.03
N ASN A 301 4.68 -31.01 21.66
CA ASN A 301 3.34 -31.23 22.20
C ASN A 301 2.19 -30.78 21.28
N GLY A 302 2.52 -30.29 20.06
CA GLY A 302 1.50 -29.76 19.16
C GLY A 302 0.85 -28.45 19.65
N ARG A 303 -0.18 -28.00 18.91
CA ARG A 303 -0.93 -26.79 19.23
C ARG A 303 -2.41 -27.09 19.34
N THR A 304 -3.03 -26.69 20.43
CA THR A 304 -4.48 -26.77 20.64
C THR A 304 -5.22 -25.79 19.76
N ILE A 305 -6.50 -26.01 19.53
CA ILE A 305 -7.36 -25.06 18.78
C ILE A 305 -7.35 -23.68 19.44
N ASN A 306 -7.38 -23.61 20.77
CA ASN A 306 -7.32 -22.34 21.49
C ASN A 306 -6.00 -21.59 21.23
N ALA A 307 -4.86 -22.27 21.24
CA ALA A 307 -3.56 -21.66 20.94
C ALA A 307 -3.50 -21.16 19.47
N ILE A 308 -4.08 -21.93 18.53
CA ILE A 308 -4.16 -21.55 17.12
C ILE A 308 -5.08 -20.35 16.93
N THR A 309 -6.25 -20.35 17.57
CA THR A 309 -7.22 -19.25 17.55
C THR A 309 -6.56 -17.95 18.04
N LYS A 310 -5.89 -18.03 19.19
CA LYS A 310 -5.17 -16.89 19.79
C LYS A 310 -4.04 -16.38 18.86
N ALA A 311 -3.31 -17.28 18.22
CA ALA A 311 -2.28 -16.90 17.25
C ALA A 311 -2.86 -16.24 15.98
N LEU A 312 -4.06 -16.63 15.57
CA LEU A 312 -4.78 -15.99 14.46
C LEU A 312 -5.31 -14.60 14.86
N GLU A 313 -5.73 -14.42 16.10
CA GLU A 313 -6.16 -13.12 16.64
C GLU A 313 -5.01 -12.13 16.74
N VAL A 314 -3.84 -12.57 17.21
CA VAL A 314 -2.60 -11.78 17.19
C VAL A 314 -2.23 -11.35 15.77
N LYS A 315 -2.63 -12.11 14.74
CA LYS A 315 -2.49 -11.75 13.32
C LYS A 315 -3.71 -10.96 12.78
N GLY A 316 -4.56 -10.42 13.66
CA GLY A 316 -5.69 -9.54 13.32
C GLY A 316 -6.92 -10.22 12.72
N LEU A 317 -7.05 -11.53 12.86
CA LEU A 317 -8.24 -12.23 12.41
C LEU A 317 -9.28 -12.30 13.54
N SER A 318 -10.48 -11.77 13.31
CA SER A 318 -11.60 -12.03 14.21
C SER A 318 -11.98 -13.51 14.14
N THR A 319 -11.81 -14.22 15.23
CA THR A 319 -12.04 -15.67 15.32
C THR A 319 -13.35 -16.03 16.04
N LYS A 320 -14.03 -15.07 16.64
CA LYS A 320 -15.29 -15.26 17.38
C LYS A 320 -16.35 -15.93 16.48
N GLY A 321 -16.81 -17.10 16.87
CA GLY A 321 -17.79 -17.90 16.11
C GLY A 321 -17.21 -18.58 14.86
N MET A 322 -15.89 -18.66 14.73
CA MET A 322 -15.21 -19.25 13.57
C MET A 322 -14.51 -20.60 13.86
N GLU A 323 -14.66 -21.15 15.06
CA GLU A 323 -13.98 -22.37 15.53
C GLU A 323 -14.17 -23.55 14.55
N ASN A 324 -15.40 -23.75 14.07
CA ASN A 324 -15.73 -24.82 13.11
C ASN A 324 -15.01 -24.62 11.77
N LYS A 325 -14.84 -23.37 11.32
CA LYS A 325 -14.12 -23.06 10.06
C LYS A 325 -12.63 -23.26 10.23
N ILE A 326 -12.06 -22.87 11.38
CA ILE A 326 -10.66 -23.11 11.73
C ILE A 326 -10.40 -24.62 11.76
N THR A 327 -11.19 -25.37 12.52
CA THR A 327 -11.09 -26.84 12.63
C THR A 327 -11.19 -27.51 11.26
N SER A 328 -12.14 -27.10 10.41
CA SER A 328 -12.30 -27.63 9.06
C SER A 328 -11.08 -27.33 8.18
N SER A 329 -10.46 -26.17 8.35
CA SER A 329 -9.26 -25.79 7.63
C SER A 329 -8.02 -26.59 8.07
N LEU A 330 -7.87 -26.84 9.37
CA LEU A 330 -6.83 -27.69 9.94
C LEU A 330 -6.98 -29.14 9.48
N ASN A 331 -8.18 -29.68 9.55
CA ASN A 331 -8.47 -31.06 9.10
C ASN A 331 -8.17 -31.27 7.61
N ARG A 332 -8.39 -30.26 6.75
CA ARG A 332 -7.99 -30.31 5.34
C ARG A 332 -6.47 -30.42 5.17
N ARG A 333 -5.69 -29.78 6.04
CA ARG A 333 -4.21 -29.84 6.04
C ARG A 333 -3.72 -31.19 6.56
N VAL A 334 -4.40 -31.75 7.54
CA VAL A 334 -4.13 -33.13 7.99
C VAL A 334 -4.34 -34.13 6.85
N LYS A 335 -5.48 -34.05 6.14
CA LYS A 335 -5.75 -34.89 4.95
C LYS A 335 -4.71 -34.72 3.83
N LYS A 336 -4.04 -33.59 3.76
CA LYS A 336 -2.97 -33.32 2.78
C LYS A 336 -1.58 -33.69 3.27
N GLY A 337 -1.44 -34.23 4.47
CA GLY A 337 -0.15 -34.57 5.07
C GLY A 337 0.69 -33.35 5.50
N VAL A 338 0.12 -32.15 5.52
CA VAL A 338 0.81 -30.90 5.93
C VAL A 338 0.86 -30.79 7.45
N LEU A 339 -0.19 -31.25 8.14
CA LEU A 339 -0.26 -31.30 9.58
C LEU A 339 -0.58 -32.73 10.04
N LYS A 340 -0.13 -33.07 11.23
CA LYS A 340 -0.56 -34.23 12.01
C LYS A 340 -1.51 -33.79 13.10
N LYS A 341 -2.34 -34.67 13.64
CA LYS A 341 -3.22 -34.42 14.79
C LYS A 341 -3.36 -35.62 15.68
N ALA A 342 -3.56 -35.37 16.97
CA ALA A 342 -3.95 -36.38 17.96
C ALA A 342 -4.99 -35.81 18.90
N LYS A 343 -5.76 -36.69 19.55
CA LYS A 343 -6.69 -36.32 20.60
C LYS A 343 -6.01 -36.46 21.95
N THR A 344 -6.08 -35.39 22.75
CA THR A 344 -5.60 -35.36 24.14
C THR A 344 -6.78 -35.15 25.09
N PRO A 345 -6.61 -35.26 26.42
CA PRO A 345 -7.66 -34.91 27.38
C PRO A 345 -8.21 -33.50 27.20
N ASP A 346 -7.34 -32.54 26.78
CA ASP A 346 -7.67 -31.14 26.55
C ASP A 346 -8.21 -30.84 25.13
N GLY A 347 -8.43 -31.86 24.31
CA GLY A 347 -8.97 -31.74 22.95
C GLY A 347 -7.98 -32.12 21.85
N TRP A 348 -8.26 -31.65 20.61
CA TRP A 348 -7.40 -31.91 19.47
C TRP A 348 -6.16 -31.02 19.47
N VAL A 349 -5.00 -31.63 19.21
CA VAL A 349 -3.73 -30.93 19.00
C VAL A 349 -3.21 -31.18 17.58
N TYR A 350 -2.52 -30.21 17.01
CA TYR A 350 -2.00 -30.22 15.62
C TYR A 350 -0.51 -29.85 15.62
N TRP A 351 0.30 -30.53 14.79
CA TRP A 351 1.75 -30.26 14.65
C TRP A 351 2.25 -30.58 13.24
N THR A 352 3.46 -30.08 12.94
CA THR A 352 4.27 -30.49 11.77
C THR A 352 5.45 -31.33 12.27
N ASP A 353 6.03 -32.08 11.38
CA ASP A 353 7.34 -32.75 11.62
C ASP A 353 8.44 -31.72 11.73
#